data_c207eb0bd28b085d9c39ea84062fdb32
#
_entry.id   c207eb0bd28b085d9c39ea84062fdb32
#
_cell.length_a   1.000
_cell.length_b   1.000
_cell.length_c   1.000
_cell.angle_alpha   90.00
_cell.angle_beta   90.00
_cell.angle_gamma   90.00
#
_symmetry.space_group_name_H-M   'P 1'
#
loop_
_entity.id
_entity.type
_entity.pdbx_description
1 polymer ?
#
loop_
_entity_poly.entity_id
_entity_poly.type
_entity_poly.pdbx_seq_one_letter_code
_entity_poly.pdbx_strand_id
1 'polypeptide(L)'
;MPPADASTEPTTILVVDDEDGIRQALDRFLTRQGYRVAQAPDAAAALAAIDSAHPQGMLCDIRMPNMSGVELVPKALAADTDLAIIMLTAIDEPRTAIECLKLGAYDYLIKPVDLDELEVSLTNALRRRQLEIDRRELERWLAREVAVRTRELEERTTAIEAIALDALAAARGWDGTKEAVERLADELGVPADELLREVERRRQR
;
A
#
# COMPACT_ATOMS: atom_id res chain seq x y z
N MET A 1 -7.17 -15.92 -9.78
CA MET A 1 -6.13 -16.80 -9.22
C MET A 1 -5.11 -15.88 -8.59
N PRO A 2 -4.91 -15.86 -7.26
CA PRO A 2 -3.89 -15.03 -6.64
C PRO A 2 -2.50 -15.54 -7.04
N PRO A 3 -1.50 -14.67 -7.20
CA PRO A 3 -0.14 -15.11 -7.46
C PRO A 3 0.39 -15.83 -6.21
N ALA A 4 0.58 -17.13 -6.35
CA ALA A 4 1.43 -17.88 -5.46
C ALA A 4 2.86 -17.65 -5.97
N ASP A 5 3.58 -16.79 -5.31
CA ASP A 5 5.04 -16.95 -5.19
C ASP A 5 5.49 -16.21 -3.92
N ALA A 6 5.50 -16.95 -2.83
CA ALA A 6 6.30 -16.57 -1.69
C ALA A 6 7.75 -16.61 -2.19
N SER A 7 8.38 -15.46 -2.29
CA SER A 7 9.79 -15.30 -2.61
C SER A 7 10.61 -16.30 -1.77
N THR A 8 11.29 -17.19 -2.44
CA THR A 8 12.18 -18.23 -1.87
C THR A 8 13.42 -17.62 -1.20
N GLU A 9 13.55 -16.31 -1.16
CA GLU A 9 14.67 -15.64 -0.50
C GLU A 9 14.38 -15.44 1.00
N PRO A 10 15.35 -15.73 1.87
CA PRO A 10 15.18 -15.55 3.31
C PRO A 10 14.96 -14.07 3.64
N THR A 11 14.00 -13.80 4.53
CA THR A 11 13.69 -12.46 5.03
C THR A 11 14.93 -11.84 5.67
N THR A 12 15.26 -10.62 5.28
CA THR A 12 16.43 -9.89 5.79
C THR A 12 16.03 -8.98 6.93
N ILE A 13 16.74 -9.08 8.05
CA ILE A 13 16.59 -8.23 9.24
C ILE A 13 17.84 -7.40 9.42
N LEU A 14 17.67 -6.10 9.57
CA LEU A 14 18.75 -5.17 9.89
C LEU A 14 18.84 -4.99 11.41
N VAL A 15 20.00 -5.23 11.98
CA VAL A 15 20.29 -5.00 13.41
C VAL A 15 21.14 -3.75 13.54
N VAL A 16 20.60 -2.74 14.23
CA VAL A 16 21.25 -1.43 14.45
C VAL A 16 21.47 -1.21 15.92
N ASP A 17 22.71 -1.26 16.36
CA ASP A 17 23.11 -1.09 17.74
C ASP A 17 24.59 -0.69 17.77
N ASP A 18 25.04 0.20 18.62
CA ASP A 18 26.46 0.59 18.68
C ASP A 18 27.33 -0.46 19.42
N GLU A 19 26.69 -1.33 20.23
CA GLU A 19 27.37 -2.41 20.93
C GLU A 19 27.55 -3.65 20.02
N ASP A 20 28.80 -3.94 19.62
CA ASP A 20 29.13 -5.10 18.78
C ASP A 20 28.68 -6.44 19.38
N GLY A 21 28.79 -6.60 20.70
CA GLY A 21 28.35 -7.79 21.41
C GLY A 21 26.85 -8.07 21.27
N ILE A 22 26.03 -7.03 21.30
CA ILE A 22 24.56 -7.11 21.12
C ILE A 22 24.26 -7.47 19.67
N ARG A 23 24.87 -6.78 18.70
CA ARG A 23 24.67 -7.08 17.27
C ARG A 23 24.99 -8.54 16.96
N GLN A 24 26.13 -9.05 17.45
CA GLN A 24 26.52 -10.45 17.24
C GLN A 24 25.60 -11.45 17.95
N ALA A 25 25.06 -11.12 19.12
CA ALA A 25 24.13 -12.00 19.82
C ALA A 25 22.81 -12.11 19.06
N LEU A 26 22.25 -10.98 18.61
CA LEU A 26 21.03 -10.92 17.81
C LEU A 26 21.21 -11.57 16.43
N ASP A 27 22.36 -11.37 15.79
CA ASP A 27 22.69 -12.03 14.51
C ASP A 27 22.67 -13.55 14.65
N ARG A 28 23.36 -14.10 15.65
CA ARG A 28 23.34 -15.56 15.89
C ARG A 28 21.95 -16.11 16.16
N PHE A 29 21.13 -15.37 16.88
CA PHE A 29 19.75 -15.78 17.16
C PHE A 29 18.91 -15.77 15.89
N LEU A 30 18.87 -14.65 15.17
CA LEU A 30 18.07 -14.46 13.97
C LEU A 30 18.47 -15.42 12.84
N THR A 31 19.78 -15.64 12.67
CA THR A 31 20.29 -16.61 11.69
C THR A 31 19.83 -18.03 11.97
N ARG A 32 19.76 -18.43 13.26
CA ARG A 32 19.22 -19.75 13.68
C ARG A 32 17.71 -19.86 13.37
N GLN A 33 16.98 -18.77 13.39
CA GLN A 33 15.55 -18.71 13.01
C GLN A 33 15.34 -18.64 11.50
N GLY A 34 16.42 -18.65 10.70
CA GLY A 34 16.34 -18.67 9.24
C GLY A 34 16.31 -17.30 8.57
N TYR A 35 16.51 -16.23 9.33
CA TYR A 35 16.62 -14.87 8.76
C TYR A 35 18.02 -14.62 8.20
N ARG A 36 18.09 -13.78 7.17
CA ARG A 36 19.34 -13.13 6.75
C ARG A 36 19.54 -11.89 7.61
N VAL A 37 20.75 -11.64 8.08
CA VAL A 37 21.02 -10.50 8.96
C VAL A 37 22.00 -9.54 8.31
N ALA A 38 21.60 -8.26 8.26
CA ALA A 38 22.48 -7.13 8.01
C ALA A 38 22.77 -6.43 9.35
N GLN A 39 23.95 -5.88 9.52
CA GLN A 39 24.35 -5.20 10.76
C GLN A 39 24.78 -3.77 10.46
N ALA A 40 24.43 -2.84 11.35
CA ALA A 40 24.87 -1.44 11.32
C ALA A 40 25.28 -0.96 12.71
N PRO A 41 26.45 -0.38 12.88
CA PRO A 41 26.93 0.13 14.17
C PRO A 41 26.36 1.50 14.53
N ASP A 42 25.73 2.19 13.58
CA ASP A 42 25.18 3.52 13.75
C ASP A 42 24.07 3.81 12.73
N ALA A 43 23.40 4.95 12.88
CA ALA A 43 22.30 5.35 12.03
C ALA A 43 22.70 5.63 10.58
N ALA A 44 23.93 6.08 10.32
CA ALA A 44 24.39 6.34 8.94
C ALA A 44 24.61 5.03 8.19
N ALA A 45 25.25 4.05 8.84
CA ALA A 45 25.39 2.70 8.31
C ALA A 45 24.03 2.00 8.12
N ALA A 46 23.06 2.26 9.04
CA ALA A 46 21.71 1.72 8.92
C ALA A 46 20.99 2.23 7.67
N LEU A 47 21.03 3.53 7.40
CA LEU A 47 20.43 4.11 6.19
C LEU A 47 21.06 3.54 4.91
N ALA A 48 22.40 3.40 4.88
CA ALA A 48 23.08 2.78 3.75
C ALA A 48 22.71 1.29 3.58
N ALA A 49 22.49 0.57 4.69
CA ALA A 49 22.07 -0.83 4.66
C ALA A 49 20.61 -0.99 4.20
N ILE A 50 19.72 -0.06 4.52
CA ILE A 50 18.34 -0.05 4.01
C ILE A 50 18.35 0.02 2.47
N ASP A 51 19.13 0.92 1.89
CA ASP A 51 19.23 1.09 0.45
C ASP A 51 19.89 -0.11 -0.27
N SER A 52 20.85 -0.78 0.38
CA SER A 52 21.63 -1.84 -0.27
C SER A 52 21.11 -3.26 -0.01
N ALA A 53 20.57 -3.53 1.17
CA ALA A 53 20.13 -4.86 1.58
C ALA A 53 18.60 -5.04 1.55
N HIS A 54 17.82 -3.96 1.40
CA HIS A 54 16.37 -3.95 1.38
C HIS A 54 15.73 -4.81 2.49
N PRO A 55 16.04 -4.55 3.77
CA PRO A 55 15.57 -5.37 4.87
C PRO A 55 14.05 -5.25 5.03
N GLN A 56 13.39 -6.33 5.40
CA GLN A 56 11.96 -6.34 5.71
C GLN A 56 11.68 -5.93 7.16
N GLY A 57 12.67 -6.10 8.05
CA GLY A 57 12.59 -5.70 9.44
C GLY A 57 13.86 -5.03 9.92
N MET A 58 13.74 -4.18 10.94
CA MET A 58 14.84 -3.50 11.59
C MET A 58 14.68 -3.59 13.11
N LEU A 59 15.70 -4.08 13.79
CA LEU A 59 15.87 -3.96 15.24
C LEU A 59 16.80 -2.79 15.49
N CYS A 60 16.35 -1.77 16.20
CA CYS A 60 17.09 -0.52 16.35
C CYS A 60 17.23 -0.13 17.82
N ASP A 61 18.45 0.05 18.28
CA ASP A 61 18.69 0.66 19.59
C ASP A 61 18.26 2.14 19.59
N ILE A 62 17.69 2.57 20.72
CA ILE A 62 17.31 3.98 20.92
C ILE A 62 18.54 4.85 21.14
N ARG A 63 19.50 4.35 21.92
CA ARG A 63 20.67 5.14 22.34
C ARG A 63 21.90 4.83 21.51
N MET A 64 22.11 5.59 20.48
CA MET A 64 23.32 5.49 19.65
C MET A 64 24.03 6.84 19.56
N PRO A 65 25.36 6.84 19.34
CA PRO A 65 26.14 8.06 19.12
C PRO A 65 25.68 8.81 17.87
N ASN A 66 25.80 10.14 17.88
CA ASN A 66 25.53 11.07 16.79
C ASN A 66 24.06 11.19 16.39
N MET A 67 23.34 10.11 16.21
CA MET A 67 21.91 10.09 15.85
C MET A 67 21.23 8.97 16.63
N SER A 68 20.24 9.33 17.41
CA SER A 68 19.43 8.38 18.18
C SER A 68 18.55 7.51 17.28
N GLY A 69 18.12 6.35 17.79
CA GLY A 69 17.13 5.53 17.10
C GLY A 69 15.80 6.25 16.84
N VAL A 70 15.40 7.17 17.76
CA VAL A 70 14.20 8.00 17.57
C VAL A 70 14.30 8.87 16.33
N GLU A 71 15.46 9.50 16.11
CA GLU A 71 15.72 10.32 14.92
C GLU A 71 15.92 9.50 13.66
N LEU A 72 16.32 8.24 13.79
CA LEU A 72 16.47 7.30 12.67
C LEU A 72 15.14 6.80 12.15
N VAL A 73 14.14 6.50 13.01
CA VAL A 73 12.84 5.94 12.60
C VAL A 73 12.21 6.68 11.43
N PRO A 74 11.97 8.01 11.48
CA PRO A 74 11.32 8.71 10.37
C PRO A 74 12.17 8.71 9.09
N LYS A 75 13.48 8.68 9.19
CA LYS A 75 14.39 8.64 8.04
C LYS A 75 14.40 7.25 7.41
N ALA A 76 14.39 6.20 8.21
CA ALA A 76 14.28 4.82 7.75
C ALA A 76 12.95 4.58 7.03
N LEU A 77 11.83 5.05 7.59
CA LEU A 77 10.51 4.96 6.96
C LEU A 77 10.36 5.86 5.73
N ALA A 78 11.12 6.93 5.60
CA ALA A 78 11.17 7.72 4.38
C ALA A 78 11.96 7.01 3.26
N ALA A 79 12.97 6.21 3.61
CA ALA A 79 13.73 5.38 2.67
C ALA A 79 12.93 4.11 2.25
N ASP A 80 12.30 3.44 3.20
CA ASP A 80 11.40 2.31 2.96
C ASP A 80 10.17 2.41 3.87
N THR A 81 9.02 2.78 3.30
CA THR A 81 7.74 2.92 4.02
C THR A 81 7.20 1.60 4.56
N ASP A 82 7.71 0.48 4.07
CA ASP A 82 7.26 -0.86 4.43
C ASP A 82 8.17 -1.53 5.47
N LEU A 83 9.24 -0.87 5.89
CA LEU A 83 10.17 -1.42 6.88
C LEU A 83 9.49 -1.63 8.23
N ALA A 84 9.48 -2.87 8.74
CA ALA A 84 8.97 -3.20 10.07
C ALA A 84 10.03 -2.88 11.13
N ILE A 85 9.83 -1.83 11.92
CA ILE A 85 10.81 -1.35 12.91
C ILE A 85 10.41 -1.77 14.32
N ILE A 86 11.31 -2.43 15.05
CA ILE A 86 11.19 -2.75 16.47
C ILE A 86 12.32 -2.01 17.19
N MET A 87 11.96 -1.26 18.23
CA MET A 87 12.94 -0.50 19.01
C MET A 87 13.48 -1.32 20.18
N LEU A 88 14.77 -1.21 20.43
CA LEU A 88 15.40 -1.78 21.62
C LEU A 88 15.66 -0.64 22.61
N THR A 89 15.13 -0.72 23.82
CA THR A 89 15.14 0.37 24.80
C THR A 89 15.66 -0.08 26.17
N ALA A 90 16.24 0.83 26.92
CA ALA A 90 16.54 0.56 28.32
C ALA A 90 15.28 0.72 29.18
N ILE A 91 15.27 0.11 30.38
CA ILE A 91 14.12 0.09 31.30
C ILE A 91 13.65 1.51 31.70
N ASP A 92 14.53 2.48 31.70
CA ASP A 92 14.31 3.85 32.16
C ASP A 92 13.74 4.81 31.08
N GLU A 93 13.38 4.30 29.89
CA GLU A 93 12.95 5.11 28.75
C GLU A 93 11.53 4.81 28.19
N PRO A 94 10.49 4.59 29.01
CA PRO A 94 9.17 4.21 28.50
C PRO A 94 8.51 5.31 27.66
N ARG A 95 8.81 6.59 27.92
CA ARG A 95 8.26 7.71 27.14
C ARG A 95 8.83 7.75 25.73
N THR A 96 10.12 7.49 25.60
CA THR A 96 10.84 7.45 24.32
C THR A 96 10.36 6.28 23.47
N ALA A 97 10.11 5.12 24.08
CA ALA A 97 9.52 3.97 23.40
C ALA A 97 8.13 4.31 22.81
N ILE A 98 7.25 4.96 23.59
CA ILE A 98 5.94 5.41 23.10
C ILE A 98 6.07 6.43 21.97
N GLU A 99 7.06 7.31 22.01
CA GLU A 99 7.35 8.26 20.93
C GLU A 99 7.72 7.53 19.64
N CYS A 100 8.57 6.51 19.71
CA CYS A 100 8.93 5.69 18.55
C CYS A 100 7.71 5.00 17.91
N LEU A 101 6.77 4.48 18.72
CA LEU A 101 5.51 3.91 18.20
C LEU A 101 4.67 4.96 17.46
N LYS A 102 4.61 6.20 17.95
CA LYS A 102 3.91 7.30 17.27
C LYS A 102 4.59 7.71 15.97
N LEU A 103 5.90 7.53 15.86
CA LEU A 103 6.69 7.79 14.66
C LEU A 103 6.61 6.67 13.62
N GLY A 104 5.96 5.54 13.95
CA GLY A 104 5.71 4.45 13.03
C GLY A 104 6.47 3.15 13.33
N ALA A 105 7.18 3.06 14.46
CA ALA A 105 7.71 1.77 14.90
C ALA A 105 6.56 0.80 15.22
N TYR A 106 6.77 -0.47 14.94
CA TYR A 106 5.76 -1.50 15.19
C TYR A 106 5.67 -1.92 16.65
N ASP A 107 6.81 -1.97 17.32
CA ASP A 107 6.91 -2.42 18.69
C ASP A 107 8.19 -1.91 19.35
N TYR A 108 8.33 -2.18 20.65
CA TYR A 108 9.57 -1.96 21.38
C TYR A 108 9.84 -3.10 22.37
N LEU A 109 11.11 -3.41 22.59
CA LEU A 109 11.58 -4.42 23.55
C LEU A 109 12.56 -3.81 24.55
N ILE A 110 12.47 -4.23 25.79
CA ILE A 110 13.32 -3.72 26.87
C ILE A 110 14.63 -4.54 26.92
N LYS A 111 15.76 -3.85 26.98
CA LYS A 111 17.06 -4.48 27.21
C LYS A 111 17.23 -4.85 28.71
N PRO A 112 17.77 -6.06 29.07
CA PRO A 112 18.25 -7.08 28.15
C PRO A 112 17.13 -7.77 27.39
N VAL A 113 17.30 -7.91 26.06
CA VAL A 113 16.25 -8.45 25.17
C VAL A 113 15.99 -9.91 25.50
N ASP A 114 14.74 -10.22 25.83
CA ASP A 114 14.25 -11.60 25.90
C ASP A 114 14.07 -12.13 24.48
N LEU A 115 14.72 -13.26 24.16
CA LEU A 115 14.72 -13.80 22.80
C LEU A 115 13.38 -14.40 22.40
N ASP A 116 12.59 -14.90 23.33
CA ASP A 116 11.26 -15.44 23.06
C ASP A 116 10.28 -14.28 22.77
N GLU A 117 10.40 -13.17 23.52
CA GLU A 117 9.64 -11.95 23.26
C GLU A 117 10.03 -11.32 21.92
N LEU A 118 11.31 -11.30 21.59
CA LEU A 118 11.81 -10.82 20.28
C LEU A 118 11.23 -11.64 19.12
N GLU A 119 11.21 -12.96 19.22
CA GLU A 119 10.66 -13.83 18.18
C GLU A 119 9.18 -13.53 17.92
N VAL A 120 8.39 -13.40 18.98
CA VAL A 120 6.96 -13.07 18.89
C VAL A 120 6.75 -11.69 18.29
N SER A 121 7.45 -10.67 18.79
CA SER A 121 7.33 -9.29 18.30
C SER A 121 7.75 -9.17 16.85
N LEU A 122 8.88 -9.78 16.45
CA LEU A 122 9.36 -9.77 15.07
C LEU A 122 8.39 -10.47 14.11
N THR A 123 7.89 -11.64 14.49
CA THR A 123 6.90 -12.39 13.68
C THR A 123 5.63 -11.55 13.47
N ASN A 124 5.13 -10.91 14.50
CA ASN A 124 3.94 -10.05 14.44
C ASN A 124 4.19 -8.81 13.58
N ALA A 125 5.34 -8.16 13.71
CA ALA A 125 5.72 -7.00 12.94
C ALA A 125 5.82 -7.32 11.43
N LEU A 126 6.49 -8.41 11.07
CA LEU A 126 6.62 -8.88 9.69
C LEU A 126 5.27 -9.28 9.10
N ARG A 127 4.44 -9.98 9.87
CA ARG A 127 3.09 -10.35 9.43
C ARG A 127 2.22 -9.12 9.18
N ARG A 128 2.24 -8.14 10.07
CA ARG A 128 1.48 -6.89 9.91
C ARG A 128 1.97 -6.11 8.69
N ARG A 129 3.30 -6.01 8.52
CA ARG A 129 3.91 -5.44 7.31
C ARG A 129 3.36 -6.09 6.04
N GLN A 130 3.36 -7.42 5.96
CA GLN A 130 2.87 -8.13 4.77
C GLN A 130 1.39 -7.86 4.51
N LEU A 131 0.54 -7.89 5.54
CA LEU A 131 -0.88 -7.57 5.41
C LEU A 131 -1.13 -6.14 4.91
N GLU A 132 -0.31 -5.17 5.30
CA GLU A 132 -0.42 -3.79 4.82
C GLU A 132 -0.01 -3.64 3.35
N ILE A 133 1.01 -4.38 2.93
CA ILE A 133 1.43 -4.47 1.52
C ILE A 133 0.32 -5.09 0.67
N ASP A 134 -0.16 -6.28 1.06
CA ASP A 134 -1.22 -7.02 0.34
C ASP A 134 -2.49 -6.17 0.22
N ARG A 135 -2.87 -5.46 1.29
CA ARG A 135 -4.02 -4.55 1.28
C ARG A 135 -3.84 -3.44 0.26
N ARG A 136 -2.68 -2.76 0.22
CA ARG A 136 -2.41 -1.69 -0.74
C ARG A 136 -2.37 -2.19 -2.19
N GLU A 137 -1.83 -3.38 -2.41
CA GLU A 137 -1.83 -4.00 -3.74
C GLU A 137 -3.25 -4.34 -4.21
N LEU A 138 -4.07 -4.89 -3.32
CA LEU A 138 -5.47 -5.18 -3.61
C LEU A 138 -6.27 -3.90 -3.90
N GLU A 139 -6.09 -2.85 -3.10
CA GLU A 139 -6.73 -1.54 -3.33
C GLU A 139 -6.35 -0.95 -4.71
N ARG A 140 -5.07 -1.03 -5.08
CA ARG A 140 -4.58 -0.58 -6.39
C ARG A 140 -5.14 -1.43 -7.55
N TRP A 141 -5.25 -2.73 -7.33
CA TRP A 141 -5.84 -3.63 -8.33
C TRP A 141 -7.34 -3.34 -8.51
N LEU A 142 -8.09 -3.22 -7.41
CA LEU A 142 -9.52 -2.88 -7.45
C LEU A 142 -9.78 -1.54 -8.13
N ALA A 143 -9.00 -0.51 -7.81
CA ALA A 143 -9.14 0.80 -8.44
C ALA A 143 -8.94 0.73 -9.96
N ARG A 144 -7.97 -0.06 -10.44
CA ARG A 144 -7.74 -0.28 -11.87
C ARG A 144 -8.89 -1.05 -12.53
N GLU A 145 -9.37 -2.12 -11.88
CA GLU A 145 -10.47 -2.93 -12.41
C GLU A 145 -11.77 -2.11 -12.51
N VAL A 146 -12.07 -1.31 -11.47
CA VAL A 146 -13.25 -0.41 -11.50
C VAL A 146 -13.13 0.59 -12.64
N ALA A 147 -11.97 1.23 -12.82
CA ALA A 147 -11.77 2.19 -13.90
C ALA A 147 -11.98 1.57 -15.31
N VAL A 148 -11.46 0.35 -15.52
CA VAL A 148 -11.66 -0.39 -16.78
C VAL A 148 -13.14 -0.71 -17.00
N ARG A 149 -13.82 -1.25 -15.98
CA ARG A 149 -15.24 -1.60 -16.09
C ARG A 149 -16.14 -0.39 -16.30
N THR A 150 -15.85 0.72 -15.61
CA THR A 150 -16.60 1.96 -15.81
C THR A 150 -16.48 2.44 -17.26
N ARG A 151 -15.26 2.45 -17.81
CA ARG A 151 -15.05 2.84 -19.21
C ARG A 151 -15.77 1.91 -20.21
N GLU A 152 -15.70 0.59 -20.01
CA GLU A 152 -16.43 -0.37 -20.86
C GLU A 152 -17.96 -0.12 -20.83
N LEU A 153 -18.51 0.20 -19.64
CA LEU A 153 -19.93 0.52 -19.50
C LEU A 153 -20.29 1.83 -20.18
N GLU A 154 -19.48 2.87 -20.03
CA GLU A 154 -19.66 4.16 -20.70
C GLU A 154 -19.65 4.00 -22.24
N GLU A 155 -18.68 3.26 -22.77
CA GLU A 155 -18.59 2.97 -24.21
C GLU A 155 -19.82 2.21 -24.72
N ARG A 156 -20.29 1.20 -23.96
CA ARG A 156 -21.52 0.46 -24.29
C ARG A 156 -22.76 1.34 -24.22
N THR A 157 -22.89 2.16 -23.19
CA THR A 157 -24.03 3.08 -23.06
C THR A 157 -24.07 4.05 -24.22
N THR A 158 -22.94 4.68 -24.55
CA THR A 158 -22.83 5.59 -25.69
C THR A 158 -23.19 4.91 -27.02
N ALA A 159 -22.79 3.64 -27.21
CA ALA A 159 -23.14 2.87 -28.42
C ALA A 159 -24.65 2.58 -28.49
N ILE A 160 -25.26 2.20 -27.35
CA ILE A 160 -26.71 1.95 -27.28
C ILE A 160 -27.49 3.24 -27.56
N GLU A 161 -27.09 4.36 -26.98
CA GLU A 161 -27.67 5.68 -27.21
C GLU A 161 -27.59 6.06 -28.69
N ALA A 162 -26.44 5.85 -29.33
CA ALA A 162 -26.26 6.12 -30.75
C ALA A 162 -27.20 5.29 -31.61
N ILE A 163 -27.34 3.99 -31.34
CA ILE A 163 -28.25 3.08 -32.07
C ILE A 163 -29.71 3.47 -31.84
N ALA A 164 -30.09 3.82 -30.60
CA ALA A 164 -31.44 4.27 -30.29
C ALA A 164 -31.81 5.56 -31.03
N LEU A 165 -30.91 6.54 -31.06
CA LEU A 165 -31.09 7.80 -31.76
C LEU A 165 -31.20 7.59 -33.31
N ASP A 166 -30.37 6.70 -33.88
CA ASP A 166 -30.44 6.36 -35.29
C ASP A 166 -31.76 5.64 -35.62
N ALA A 167 -32.22 4.73 -34.78
CA ALA A 167 -33.50 4.04 -34.95
C ALA A 167 -34.70 5.03 -34.89
N LEU A 168 -34.66 5.98 -33.95
CA LEU A 168 -35.66 7.04 -33.83
C LEU A 168 -35.65 7.99 -35.04
N ALA A 169 -34.46 8.34 -35.55
CA ALA A 169 -34.33 9.15 -36.73
C ALA A 169 -34.89 8.48 -38.02
N ALA A 170 -34.72 7.15 -38.11
CA ALA A 170 -35.23 6.35 -39.23
C ALA A 170 -36.73 6.04 -39.16
N ALA A 171 -37.39 6.24 -38.01
CA ALA A 171 -38.81 5.94 -37.81
C ALA A 171 -39.70 6.80 -38.71
N ARG A 172 -40.72 6.17 -39.29
CA ARG A 172 -41.73 6.87 -40.10
C ARG A 172 -42.81 7.45 -39.17
N GLY A 173 -42.87 8.78 -39.07
CA GLY A 173 -43.84 9.52 -38.27
C GLY A 173 -43.20 10.29 -37.12
N TRP A 174 -43.38 11.64 -37.13
CA TRP A 174 -42.74 12.53 -36.19
C TRP A 174 -43.35 12.46 -34.78
N ASP A 175 -44.66 12.31 -34.66
CA ASP A 175 -45.36 12.33 -33.37
C ASP A 175 -44.94 11.17 -32.48
N GLY A 176 -44.87 9.96 -32.99
CA GLY A 176 -44.39 8.81 -32.23
C GLY A 176 -42.91 8.86 -31.89
N THR A 177 -42.12 9.52 -32.73
CA THR A 177 -40.69 9.72 -32.49
C THR A 177 -40.46 10.69 -31.33
N LYS A 178 -41.26 11.76 -31.20
CA LYS A 178 -41.16 12.75 -30.14
C LYS A 178 -41.40 12.15 -28.76
N GLU A 179 -42.49 11.37 -28.60
CA GLU A 179 -42.76 10.67 -27.33
C GLU A 179 -41.67 9.64 -26.94
N ALA A 180 -41.09 8.98 -27.96
CA ALA A 180 -40.00 8.02 -27.72
C ALA A 180 -38.71 8.73 -27.28
N VAL A 181 -38.39 9.92 -27.86
CA VAL A 181 -37.25 10.75 -27.46
C VAL A 181 -37.44 11.31 -26.05
N GLU A 182 -38.65 11.78 -25.70
CA GLU A 182 -38.96 12.27 -24.37
C GLU A 182 -38.76 11.17 -23.28
N ARG A 183 -39.22 9.94 -23.55
CA ARG A 183 -38.97 8.81 -22.65
C ARG A 183 -37.50 8.42 -22.54
N LEU A 184 -36.78 8.43 -23.64
CA LEU A 184 -35.33 8.17 -23.61
C LEU A 184 -34.56 9.26 -22.85
N ALA A 185 -34.96 10.51 -23.00
CA ALA A 185 -34.40 11.64 -22.26
C ALA A 185 -34.57 11.49 -20.75
N ASP A 186 -35.76 11.05 -20.31
CA ASP A 186 -36.08 10.78 -18.92
C ASP A 186 -35.20 9.64 -18.33
N GLU A 187 -35.05 8.54 -19.09
CA GLU A 187 -34.20 7.40 -18.68
C GLU A 187 -32.71 7.77 -18.61
N LEU A 188 -32.23 8.61 -19.53
CA LEU A 188 -30.83 9.05 -19.59
C LEU A 188 -30.53 10.23 -18.64
N GLY A 189 -31.56 10.88 -18.08
CA GLY A 189 -31.42 12.06 -17.23
C GLY A 189 -30.88 13.30 -17.98
N VAL A 190 -31.15 13.38 -19.29
CA VAL A 190 -30.72 14.52 -20.15
C VAL A 190 -31.92 15.34 -20.63
N PRO A 191 -31.76 16.62 -21.03
CA PRO A 191 -32.83 17.42 -21.55
C PRO A 191 -33.40 16.87 -22.89
N ALA A 192 -34.71 16.65 -22.95
CA ALA A 192 -35.37 16.12 -24.14
C ALA A 192 -35.12 16.97 -25.41
N ASP A 193 -35.03 18.30 -25.25
CA ASP A 193 -34.73 19.23 -26.33
C ASP A 193 -33.36 19.01 -27.00
N GLU A 194 -32.39 18.51 -26.22
CA GLU A 194 -31.06 18.20 -26.74
C GLU A 194 -31.08 16.95 -27.60
N LEU A 195 -31.74 15.90 -27.13
CA LEU A 195 -31.93 14.65 -27.90
C LEU A 195 -32.78 14.86 -29.13
N LEU A 196 -33.84 15.66 -29.07
CA LEU A 196 -34.65 15.99 -30.22
C LEU A 196 -33.85 16.66 -31.34
N ARG A 197 -33.02 17.63 -30.99
CA ARG A 197 -32.11 18.31 -31.95
C ARG A 197 -31.10 17.33 -32.59
N GLU A 198 -30.61 16.36 -31.83
CA GLU A 198 -29.68 15.36 -32.35
C GLU A 198 -30.39 14.37 -33.30
N VAL A 199 -31.62 13.91 -32.99
CA VAL A 199 -32.43 13.06 -33.86
C VAL A 199 -32.77 13.80 -35.15
N GLU A 200 -33.14 15.07 -35.09
CA GLU A 200 -33.38 15.91 -36.27
C GLU A 200 -32.14 16.05 -37.16
N ARG A 201 -30.98 16.28 -36.59
CA ARG A 201 -29.72 16.33 -37.34
C ARG A 201 -29.37 15.03 -38.04
N ARG A 202 -29.61 13.90 -37.41
CA ARG A 202 -29.36 12.56 -38.01
C ARG A 202 -30.36 12.22 -39.12
N ARG A 203 -31.60 12.74 -39.03
CA ARG A 203 -32.65 12.53 -40.00
C ARG A 203 -32.44 13.30 -41.31
N GLN A 204 -31.65 14.36 -41.28
CA GLN A 204 -31.32 15.19 -42.44
C GLN A 204 -30.07 14.72 -43.19
N ARG A 205 -29.37 13.71 -42.71
CA ARG A 205 -28.24 13.05 -43.36
C ARG A 205 -28.68 11.83 -44.13
#